data_9a882ca2a984e78aac26e70eca1966cf
#
_entry.id   9a882ca2a984e78aac26e70eca1966cf
#
_cell.length_a   1.000
_cell.length_b   1.000
_cell.length_c   1.000
_cell.angle_alpha   90.00
_cell.angle_beta   90.00
_cell.angle_gamma   90.00
#
_symmetry.space_group_name_H-M   'P 1'
#
loop_
_entity.id
_entity.type
_entity.pdbx_description
1 polymer ?
#
loop_
_entity_poly.entity_id
_entity_poly.type
_entity_poly.pdbx_seq_one_letter_code
_entity_poly.pdbx_strand_id
1 'polypeptide(L)'
;MVALLGDTHFGKNGFSIDFFENQMKFYQNQFFPYLLENNINHVICTGDFFDHGTRQDVRLLLRVKNEFLNFFEKNKIMLTVLVGNHDIYYKNTREITTLDMFDNYEYLRVIKEPTIMEIGNITWELYPWLLNGEGFAPKSKYIIGHFEINGFRMVGNFE
;
A
#
# COMPACT_ATOMS: atom_id res chain seq x y z
N MET A 1 15.46 -9.84 3.77
CA MET A 1 14.67 -9.95 2.51
C MET A 1 13.49 -8.99 2.63
N VAL A 2 13.04 -8.37 1.53
CA VAL A 2 11.88 -7.47 1.47
C VAL A 2 10.87 -8.08 0.52
N ALA A 3 9.59 -8.12 0.89
CA ALA A 3 8.51 -8.50 -0.01
C ALA A 3 7.85 -7.24 -0.60
N LEU A 4 7.45 -7.33 -1.85
CA LEU A 4 6.65 -6.29 -2.51
C LEU A 4 5.21 -6.78 -2.64
N LEU A 5 4.28 -5.93 -2.29
CA LEU A 5 2.85 -6.15 -2.40
C LEU A 5 2.29 -5.09 -3.36
N GLY A 6 1.59 -5.52 -4.39
CA GLY A 6 0.90 -4.61 -5.30
C GLY A 6 -0.36 -4.00 -4.68
N ASP A 7 -1.09 -3.30 -5.49
CA ASP A 7 -2.28 -2.57 -5.13
C ASP A 7 -3.35 -3.49 -4.53
N THR A 8 -3.68 -3.28 -3.26
CA THR A 8 -4.63 -4.16 -2.55
C THR A 8 -6.09 -3.81 -2.81
N HIS A 9 -6.37 -2.53 -3.05
CA HIS A 9 -7.71 -2.01 -3.31
C HIS A 9 -8.77 -2.56 -2.35
N PHE A 10 -8.51 -2.53 -1.05
CA PHE A 10 -9.53 -2.90 -0.08
C PHE A 10 -10.76 -2.02 -0.24
N GLY A 11 -11.93 -2.63 -0.43
CA GLY A 11 -13.17 -1.92 -0.75
C GLY A 11 -13.59 -2.01 -2.22
N LYS A 12 -12.85 -2.73 -3.04
CA LYS A 12 -13.20 -2.98 -4.45
C LYS A 12 -14.60 -3.58 -4.59
N ASN A 13 -15.21 -3.35 -5.76
CA ASN A 13 -16.56 -3.80 -6.08
C ASN A 13 -17.63 -3.28 -5.09
N GLY A 14 -17.56 -1.99 -4.73
CA GLY A 14 -18.55 -1.35 -3.87
C GLY A 14 -18.54 -1.87 -2.43
N PHE A 15 -17.35 -2.10 -1.88
CA PHE A 15 -17.13 -2.65 -0.54
C PHE A 15 -17.65 -4.08 -0.36
N SER A 16 -17.57 -4.89 -1.42
CA SER A 16 -18.00 -6.27 -1.39
C SER A 16 -17.22 -7.09 -0.36
N ILE A 17 -17.96 -7.65 0.59
CA ILE A 17 -17.37 -8.53 1.61
C ILE A 17 -16.89 -9.84 0.99
N ASP A 18 -17.61 -10.39 0.02
CA ASP A 18 -17.20 -11.63 -0.66
C ASP A 18 -15.88 -11.43 -1.44
N PHE A 19 -15.70 -10.24 -2.04
CA PHE A 19 -14.45 -9.89 -2.71
C PHE A 19 -13.30 -9.80 -1.70
N PHE A 20 -13.53 -9.12 -0.59
CA PHE A 20 -12.56 -9.03 0.52
C PHE A 20 -12.20 -10.41 1.07
N GLU A 21 -13.17 -11.30 1.27
CA GLU A 21 -12.91 -12.67 1.75
C GLU A 21 -12.02 -13.46 0.78
N ASN A 22 -12.22 -13.29 -0.52
CA ASN A 22 -11.35 -13.92 -1.51
C ASN A 22 -9.93 -13.35 -1.49
N GLN A 23 -9.76 -12.05 -1.28
CA GLN A 23 -8.44 -11.45 -1.05
C GLN A 23 -7.81 -12.03 0.22
N MET A 24 -8.55 -12.10 1.33
CA MET A 24 -8.04 -12.62 2.60
C MET A 24 -7.67 -14.10 2.53
N LYS A 25 -8.34 -14.92 1.72
CA LYS A 25 -7.91 -16.30 1.46
C LYS A 25 -6.49 -16.38 0.90
N PHE A 26 -6.14 -15.48 -0.04
CA PHE A 26 -4.78 -15.40 -0.56
C PHE A 26 -3.79 -14.98 0.54
N TYR A 27 -4.11 -13.91 1.28
CA TYR A 27 -3.21 -13.44 2.33
C TYR A 27 -2.98 -14.48 3.42
N GLN A 28 -4.05 -15.08 3.94
CA GLN A 28 -3.98 -16.02 5.06
C GLN A 28 -3.38 -17.37 4.68
N ASN A 29 -3.63 -17.85 3.46
CA ASN A 29 -3.22 -19.20 3.05
C ASN A 29 -1.91 -19.24 2.29
N GLN A 30 -1.44 -18.08 1.74
CA GLN A 30 -0.24 -18.04 0.92
C GLN A 30 0.73 -16.95 1.37
N PHE A 31 0.32 -15.69 1.35
CA PHE A 31 1.21 -14.56 1.57
C PHE A 31 1.76 -14.50 3.00
N PHE A 32 0.90 -14.55 4.01
CA PHE A 32 1.32 -14.49 5.41
C PHE A 32 2.20 -15.68 5.83
N PRO A 33 1.85 -16.93 5.50
CA PRO A 33 2.75 -18.07 5.72
C PRO A 33 4.10 -17.88 5.05
N TYR A 34 4.11 -17.44 3.79
CA TYR A 34 5.35 -17.19 3.04
C TYR A 34 6.26 -16.18 3.75
N LEU A 35 5.70 -15.07 4.28
CA LEU A 35 6.48 -14.09 5.04
C LEU A 35 7.16 -14.72 6.26
N LEU A 36 6.43 -15.54 7.00
CA LEU A 36 6.93 -16.19 8.23
C LEU A 36 7.97 -17.26 7.92
N GLU A 37 7.70 -18.13 6.96
CA GLU A 37 8.60 -19.22 6.55
C GLU A 37 9.94 -18.71 6.02
N ASN A 38 9.93 -17.54 5.36
CA ASN A 38 11.13 -16.95 4.78
C ASN A 38 11.76 -15.85 5.66
N ASN A 39 11.28 -15.67 6.90
CA ASN A 39 11.76 -14.66 7.84
C ASN A 39 11.77 -13.25 7.23
N ILE A 40 10.74 -12.91 6.46
CA ILE A 40 10.58 -11.58 5.86
C ILE A 40 10.00 -10.66 6.93
N ASN A 41 10.75 -9.64 7.30
CA ASN A 41 10.38 -8.68 8.34
C ASN A 41 9.98 -7.30 7.80
N HIS A 42 9.95 -7.13 6.48
CA HIS A 42 9.55 -5.89 5.84
C HIS A 42 8.77 -6.16 4.55
N VAL A 43 7.61 -5.53 4.43
CA VAL A 43 6.76 -5.53 3.24
C VAL A 43 6.59 -4.10 2.76
N ILE A 44 6.73 -3.86 1.46
CA ILE A 44 6.41 -2.57 0.83
C ILE A 44 5.19 -2.77 -0.06
N CYS A 45 4.09 -2.09 0.28
CA CYS A 45 2.90 -1.98 -0.57
C CYS A 45 3.07 -0.78 -1.51
N THR A 46 2.86 -1.01 -2.80
CA THR A 46 3.19 -0.04 -3.86
C THR A 46 2.15 1.07 -4.04
N GLY A 47 1.12 1.11 -3.21
CA GLY A 47 0.05 2.12 -3.23
C GLY A 47 -1.33 1.53 -3.45
N ASP A 48 -2.34 2.38 -3.55
CA ASP A 48 -3.74 2.00 -3.72
C ASP A 48 -4.17 0.91 -2.72
N PHE A 49 -3.87 1.18 -1.43
CA PHE A 49 -4.19 0.27 -0.35
C PHE A 49 -5.72 0.14 -0.17
N PHE A 50 -6.43 1.26 -0.26
CA PHE A 50 -7.89 1.29 -0.33
C PHE A 50 -8.39 1.68 -1.72
N ASP A 51 -9.58 1.20 -2.09
CA ASP A 51 -10.19 1.51 -3.40
C ASP A 51 -10.81 2.92 -3.46
N HIS A 52 -11.07 3.55 -2.30
CA HIS A 52 -11.68 4.87 -2.22
C HIS A 52 -11.10 5.72 -1.08
N GLY A 53 -10.54 6.88 -1.40
CA GLY A 53 -10.01 7.85 -0.41
C GLY A 53 -11.07 8.68 0.31
N THR A 54 -12.28 8.79 -0.24
CA THR A 54 -13.32 9.72 0.24
C THR A 54 -14.45 9.07 1.04
N ARG A 55 -14.56 7.75 0.98
CA ARG A 55 -15.62 7.01 1.71
C ARG A 55 -15.14 5.60 2.04
N GLN A 56 -15.60 5.08 3.18
CA GLN A 56 -15.25 3.74 3.61
C GLN A 56 -16.47 3.03 4.22
N ASP A 57 -16.54 1.73 4.07
CA ASP A 57 -17.49 0.87 4.81
C ASP A 57 -16.85 0.47 6.15
N VAL A 58 -17.52 0.79 7.25
CA VAL A 58 -17.01 0.53 8.61
C VAL A 58 -16.76 -0.96 8.85
N ARG A 59 -17.59 -1.85 8.29
CA ARG A 59 -17.41 -3.30 8.43
C ARG A 59 -16.11 -3.74 7.76
N LEU A 60 -15.85 -3.21 6.55
CA LEU A 60 -14.62 -3.50 5.83
C LEU A 60 -13.40 -2.98 6.58
N LEU A 61 -13.44 -1.73 7.06
CA LEU A 61 -12.34 -1.15 7.85
C LEU A 61 -12.00 -2.00 9.07
N LEU A 62 -13.00 -2.44 9.82
CA LEU A 62 -12.79 -3.32 10.97
C LEU A 62 -12.17 -4.66 10.57
N ARG A 63 -12.56 -5.21 9.44
CA ARG A 63 -11.99 -6.46 8.94
C ARG A 63 -10.56 -6.27 8.45
N VAL A 64 -10.26 -5.21 7.69
CA VAL A 64 -8.88 -4.88 7.28
C VAL A 64 -7.99 -4.70 8.51
N LYS A 65 -8.48 -3.96 9.52
CA LYS A 65 -7.79 -3.82 10.80
C LYS A 65 -7.50 -5.18 11.44
N ASN A 66 -8.51 -5.98 11.63
CA ASN A 66 -8.41 -7.19 12.46
C ASN A 66 -7.74 -8.36 11.73
N GLU A 67 -7.96 -8.51 10.44
CA GLU A 67 -7.54 -9.68 9.67
C GLU A 67 -6.25 -9.42 8.88
N PHE A 68 -5.99 -8.17 8.46
CA PHE A 68 -4.81 -7.83 7.69
C PHE A 68 -3.77 -7.07 8.53
N LEU A 69 -4.07 -5.88 9.04
CA LEU A 69 -3.09 -5.05 9.74
C LEU A 69 -2.60 -5.68 11.04
N ASN A 70 -3.48 -6.30 11.83
CA ASN A 70 -3.10 -6.96 13.07
C ASN A 70 -2.14 -8.15 12.86
N PHE A 71 -2.08 -8.73 11.66
CA PHE A 71 -1.05 -9.71 11.34
C PHE A 71 0.35 -9.12 11.42
N PHE A 72 0.55 -7.94 10.85
CA PHE A 72 1.84 -7.23 10.83
C PHE A 72 2.26 -6.82 12.24
N GLU A 73 1.34 -6.23 13.02
CA GLU A 73 1.58 -5.88 14.42
C GLU A 73 1.99 -7.11 15.26
N LYS A 74 1.19 -8.17 15.20
CA LYS A 74 1.43 -9.39 15.98
C LYS A 74 2.76 -10.05 15.66
N ASN A 75 3.17 -10.04 14.42
CA ASN A 75 4.39 -10.70 13.96
C ASN A 75 5.60 -9.76 13.87
N LYS A 76 5.43 -8.48 14.24
CA LYS A 76 6.48 -7.44 14.18
C LYS A 76 7.10 -7.32 12.78
N ILE A 77 6.27 -7.39 11.75
CA ILE A 77 6.65 -7.21 10.36
C ILE A 77 6.30 -5.79 9.94
N MET A 78 7.28 -5.00 9.54
CA MET A 78 7.02 -3.62 9.06
C MET A 78 6.28 -3.65 7.73
N LEU A 79 5.10 -3.05 7.69
CA LEU A 79 4.36 -2.76 6.47
C LEU A 79 4.57 -1.30 6.11
N THR A 80 5.29 -1.03 5.03
CA THR A 80 5.43 0.32 4.46
C THR A 80 4.47 0.44 3.30
N VAL A 81 3.56 1.41 3.35
CA VAL A 81 2.56 1.65 2.31
C VAL A 81 2.83 2.98 1.64
N LEU A 82 3.04 2.97 0.32
CA LEU A 82 3.04 4.19 -0.47
C LEU A 82 1.60 4.68 -0.62
N VAL A 83 1.39 5.97 -0.53
CA VAL A 83 0.06 6.54 -0.81
C VAL A 83 -0.16 6.52 -2.32
N GLY A 84 -1.21 5.82 -2.77
CA GLY A 84 -1.69 5.81 -4.15
C GLY A 84 -2.75 6.88 -4.42
N ASN A 85 -3.17 7.01 -5.66
CA ASN A 85 -4.20 7.99 -6.04
C ASN A 85 -5.60 7.63 -5.52
N HIS A 86 -5.86 6.36 -5.18
CA HIS A 86 -7.10 5.92 -4.54
C HIS A 86 -7.12 6.11 -3.02
N ASP A 87 -5.96 6.32 -2.39
CA ASP A 87 -5.87 6.49 -0.93
C ASP A 87 -6.13 7.93 -0.49
N ILE A 88 -5.97 8.93 -1.37
CA ILE A 88 -6.07 10.35 -1.04
C ILE A 88 -7.51 10.86 -1.03
N TYR A 89 -7.82 11.76 -0.07
CA TYR A 89 -9.13 12.40 0.01
C TYR A 89 -9.29 13.51 -1.04
N TYR A 90 -8.30 14.40 -1.15
CA TYR A 90 -8.26 15.49 -2.14
C TYR A 90 -7.30 15.12 -3.27
N LYS A 91 -7.68 15.38 -4.53
CA LYS A 91 -6.86 15.01 -5.70
C LYS A 91 -5.53 15.78 -5.82
N ASN A 92 -5.36 16.86 -5.08
CA ASN A 92 -4.23 17.77 -5.18
C ASN A 92 -3.32 17.80 -3.94
N THR A 93 -3.58 16.95 -2.95
CA THR A 93 -2.76 16.83 -1.74
C THR A 93 -2.85 15.43 -1.14
N ARG A 94 -1.77 14.98 -0.50
CA ARG A 94 -1.71 13.73 0.27
C ARG A 94 -1.85 13.95 1.78
N GLU A 95 -2.30 15.15 2.19
CA GLU A 95 -2.43 15.51 3.60
C GLU A 95 -3.39 14.57 4.34
N ILE A 96 -4.54 14.30 3.72
CA ILE A 96 -5.55 13.40 4.27
C ILE A 96 -5.67 12.14 3.41
N THR A 97 -5.45 11.00 4.03
CA THR A 97 -5.56 9.68 3.40
C THR A 97 -6.40 8.74 4.27
N THR A 98 -6.97 7.70 3.67
CA THR A 98 -7.68 6.66 4.42
C THR A 98 -6.77 5.96 5.43
N LEU A 99 -5.46 5.90 5.15
CA LEU A 99 -4.47 5.26 6.00
C LEU A 99 -4.23 6.00 7.33
N ASP A 100 -4.60 7.28 7.43
CA ASP A 100 -4.44 8.07 8.67
C ASP A 100 -5.31 7.55 9.83
N MET A 101 -6.33 6.74 9.53
CA MET A 101 -7.12 6.06 10.56
C MET A 101 -6.34 4.97 11.31
N PHE A 102 -5.15 4.62 10.86
CA PHE A 102 -4.31 3.55 11.38
C PHE A 102 -2.93 4.06 11.84
N ASP A 103 -2.76 5.34 12.07
CA ASP A 103 -1.50 5.98 12.46
C ASP A 103 -0.95 5.52 13.82
N ASN A 104 -1.78 4.86 14.64
CA ASN A 104 -1.41 4.29 15.93
C ASN A 104 -0.77 2.89 15.83
N TYR A 105 -0.61 2.32 14.63
CA TYR A 105 0.08 1.04 14.45
C TYR A 105 1.59 1.22 14.45
N GLU A 106 2.31 0.46 15.29
CA GLU A 106 3.77 0.52 15.38
C GLU A 106 4.44 -0.04 14.12
N TYR A 107 3.84 -1.09 13.54
CA TYR A 107 4.39 -1.78 12.37
C TYR A 107 3.71 -1.37 11.05
N LEU A 108 3.11 -0.19 11.00
CA LEU A 108 2.62 0.45 9.78
C LEU A 108 3.36 1.78 9.56
N ARG A 109 3.92 1.95 8.37
CA ARG A 109 4.51 3.22 7.93
C ARG A 109 3.87 3.68 6.64
N VAL A 110 3.27 4.85 6.66
CA VAL A 110 2.65 5.47 5.48
C VAL A 110 3.61 6.48 4.86
N ILE A 111 3.88 6.33 3.57
CA ILE A 111 4.76 7.23 2.80
C ILE A 111 3.90 8.19 2.00
N LYS A 112 3.82 9.42 2.47
CA LYS A 112 3.06 10.52 1.83
C LYS A 112 3.93 11.41 0.94
N GLU A 113 5.25 11.39 1.14
CA GLU A 113 6.21 12.21 0.38
C GLU A 113 7.35 11.34 -0.15
N PRO A 114 7.98 11.72 -1.28
CA PRO A 114 9.17 11.04 -1.78
C PRO A 114 10.20 10.88 -0.67
N THR A 115 10.57 9.64 -0.38
CA THR A 115 11.36 9.29 0.80
C THR A 115 12.49 8.33 0.44
N ILE A 116 13.69 8.61 0.93
CA ILE A 116 14.82 7.68 0.85
C ILE A 116 14.92 6.96 2.20
N MET A 117 14.96 5.64 2.16
CA MET A 117 15.12 4.83 3.36
C MET A 117 15.98 3.61 3.13
N GLU A 118 16.65 3.17 4.18
CA GLU A 118 17.45 1.95 4.18
C GLU A 118 16.64 0.79 4.74
N ILE A 119 16.52 -0.28 3.96
CA ILE A 119 15.84 -1.51 4.38
C ILE A 119 16.76 -2.68 4.01
N GLY A 120 17.23 -3.43 5.02
CA GLY A 120 18.07 -4.60 4.79
C GLY A 120 19.40 -4.28 4.09
N ASN A 121 20.07 -3.20 4.45
CA ASN A 121 21.32 -2.70 3.85
C ASN A 121 21.19 -2.27 2.37
N ILE A 122 19.97 -2.02 1.92
CA ILE A 122 19.69 -1.52 0.57
C ILE A 122 18.99 -0.18 0.72
N THR A 123 19.50 0.83 0.01
CA THR A 123 18.85 2.15 -0.08
C THR A 123 17.74 2.09 -1.11
N TRP A 124 16.54 2.31 -0.64
CA TRP A 124 15.32 2.39 -1.45
C TRP A 124 14.87 3.83 -1.57
N GLU A 125 14.40 4.20 -2.73
CA GLU A 125 13.76 5.48 -2.99
C GLU A 125 12.28 5.23 -3.28
N LEU A 126 11.42 5.73 -2.41
CA LEU A 126 9.99 5.43 -2.40
C LEU A 126 9.21 6.67 -2.83
N TYR A 127 8.40 6.51 -3.86
CA TYR A 127 7.57 7.59 -4.40
C TYR A 127 6.09 7.24 -4.24
N PRO A 128 5.33 7.98 -3.41
CA PRO A 128 3.87 7.92 -3.43
C PRO A 128 3.36 8.47 -4.76
N TRP A 129 2.05 8.43 -4.99
CA TRP A 129 1.42 9.09 -6.13
C TRP A 129 1.88 10.54 -6.24
N LEU A 130 2.52 10.87 -7.36
CA LEU A 130 3.03 12.22 -7.59
C LEU A 130 1.89 13.17 -7.95
N LEU A 131 1.86 14.31 -7.26
CA LEU A 131 0.91 15.38 -7.53
C LEU A 131 1.36 16.24 -8.73
N ASN A 132 0.43 16.97 -9.32
CA ASN A 132 0.72 17.87 -10.42
C ASN A 132 1.82 18.88 -10.02
N GLY A 133 2.88 18.94 -10.81
CA GLY A 133 4.02 19.83 -10.59
C GLY A 133 5.15 19.23 -9.74
N GLU A 134 4.98 18.03 -9.19
CA GLU A 134 6.06 17.31 -8.52
C GLU A 134 6.99 16.64 -9.55
N GLY A 135 8.28 16.73 -9.29
CA GLY A 135 9.29 16.14 -10.17
C GLY A 135 9.62 14.69 -9.75
N PHE A 136 9.96 13.88 -10.75
CA PHE A 136 10.57 12.57 -10.55
C PHE A 136 12.05 12.66 -10.92
N ALA A 137 12.94 12.64 -9.92
CA ALA A 137 14.38 12.76 -10.09
C ALA A 137 15.13 11.78 -9.17
N PRO A 138 15.00 10.47 -9.42
CA PRO A 138 15.56 9.45 -8.56
C PRO A 138 17.09 9.45 -8.59
N LYS A 139 17.70 9.11 -7.45
CA LYS A 139 19.15 9.03 -7.26
C LYS A 139 19.60 7.63 -6.86
N SER A 140 18.70 6.83 -6.29
CA SER A 140 19.01 5.49 -5.82
C SER A 140 18.90 4.46 -6.93
N LYS A 141 19.58 3.32 -6.74
CA LYS A 141 19.51 2.19 -7.68
C LYS A 141 18.15 1.48 -7.63
N TYR A 142 17.53 1.45 -6.46
CA TYR A 142 16.25 0.77 -6.24
C TYR A 142 15.18 1.80 -5.96
N ILE A 143 14.18 1.82 -6.83
CA ILE A 143 13.11 2.79 -6.81
C ILE A 143 11.79 2.02 -6.83
N ILE A 144 10.89 2.38 -5.94
CA ILE A 144 9.51 1.89 -5.93
C ILE A 144 8.61 3.11 -5.91
N GLY A 145 7.58 3.10 -6.74
CA GLY A 145 6.63 4.20 -6.74
C GLY A 145 5.27 3.81 -7.28
N HIS A 146 4.29 4.60 -6.92
CA HIS A 146 2.96 4.52 -7.48
C HIS A 146 2.85 5.57 -8.60
N PHE A 147 2.96 5.12 -9.85
CA PHE A 147 3.11 5.99 -11.01
C PHE A 147 2.06 5.74 -12.08
N GLU A 148 1.63 6.81 -12.73
CA GLU A 148 1.08 6.77 -14.06
C GLU A 148 2.18 7.19 -15.05
N ILE A 149 2.62 6.23 -15.89
CA ILE A 149 3.72 6.48 -16.83
C ILE A 149 3.14 6.66 -18.23
N ASN A 150 3.29 7.86 -18.77
CA ASN A 150 2.80 8.17 -20.11
C ASN A 150 3.43 7.24 -21.16
N GLY A 151 2.61 6.67 -22.03
CA GLY A 151 3.03 5.72 -23.06
C GLY A 151 3.04 4.24 -22.65
N PHE A 152 2.80 3.91 -21.38
CA PHE A 152 2.52 2.54 -20.97
C PHE A 152 1.04 2.23 -21.19
N ARG A 153 0.76 1.16 -21.95
CA ARG A 153 -0.62 0.69 -22.16
C ARG A 153 -1.12 0.01 -20.88
N MET A 154 -2.15 0.56 -20.29
CA MET A 154 -2.92 -0.13 -19.26
C MET A 154 -3.85 -1.18 -19.91
N VAL A 155 -4.13 -2.28 -19.20
CA VAL A 155 -5.07 -3.30 -19.68
C VAL A 155 -6.49 -2.74 -19.66
N GLY A 156 -7.07 -2.50 -20.85
CA GLY A 156 -8.33 -1.83 -21.05
C GLY A 156 -8.13 -0.52 -21.82
N ASN A 157 -8.85 -0.34 -22.94
CA ASN A 157 -8.71 0.77 -23.88
C ASN A 157 -8.91 2.15 -23.25
N PHE A 158 -7.97 2.59 -22.43
CA PHE A 158 -7.82 3.97 -22.04
C PHE A 158 -6.54 4.51 -22.70
N GLU A 159 -6.77 5.25 -23.79
CA GLU A 159 -5.80 6.17 -24.36
C GLU A 159 -5.76 7.46 -23.55
#